data_9d350bf9294378b81ac10b831f1f016d
#
_entry.id   9d350bf9294378b81ac10b831f1f016d
#
_cell.length_a   1.000
_cell.length_b   1.000
_cell.length_c   1.000
_cell.angle_alpha   90.00
_cell.angle_beta   90.00
_cell.angle_gamma   90.00
#
_symmetry.space_group_name_H-M   'P 1'
#
loop_
_entity.id
_entity.type
_entity.pdbx_description
1 polymer ?
#
loop_
_entity_poly.entity_id
_entity_poly.type
_entity_poly.pdbx_seq_one_letter_code
_entity_poly.pdbx_strand_id
1 'polypeptide(L)'
;MELVVRIRRHMEELNQKYKIAYAFNANCWTEVPEEYDFLKKQRIRWHNGLIDVLFFHKKMIFNPKHRITGLVSMPYFLIFEVIGPVFEIQGYIMIVLALFLGLLNTQIMIMLFIVTILMGVLISLSSILIAENETKYFNLREMSILVLLSIFENFGPRQLISLWRTTAYIRLIAKSESWEKLERKGFARAN
;
A
#
# COMPACT_ATOMS: atom_id res chain seq x y z
N MET A 1 -4.48 10.59 4.79
CA MET A 1 -3.08 10.96 4.54
C MET A 1 -2.94 12.48 4.31
N GLU A 2 -3.68 13.06 3.40
CA GLU A 2 -3.63 14.49 3.05
C GLU A 2 -3.67 15.43 4.26
N LEU A 3 -4.64 15.25 5.17
CA LEU A 3 -4.79 16.09 6.36
C LEU A 3 -3.49 16.16 7.20
N VAL A 4 -2.86 15.02 7.45
CA VAL A 4 -1.63 14.95 8.26
C VAL A 4 -0.47 15.67 7.57
N VAL A 5 -0.31 15.47 6.26
CA VAL A 5 0.74 16.12 5.46
C VAL A 5 0.52 17.64 5.42
N ARG A 6 -0.72 18.08 5.23
CA ARG A 6 -1.09 19.48 5.18
C ARG A 6 -0.87 20.19 6.53
N ILE A 7 -1.27 19.57 7.63
CA ILE A 7 -1.01 20.11 8.98
C ILE A 7 0.49 20.24 9.22
N ARG A 8 1.27 19.19 8.93
CA ARG A 8 2.73 19.24 9.07
C ARG A 8 3.34 20.38 8.28
N ARG A 9 2.99 20.49 7.00
CA ARG A 9 3.46 21.54 6.12
C ARG A 9 3.15 22.92 6.69
N HIS A 10 1.91 23.13 7.10
CA HIS A 10 1.47 24.41 7.65
C HIS A 10 2.22 24.80 8.92
N MET A 11 2.39 23.87 9.85
CA MET A 11 3.13 24.12 11.09
C MET A 11 4.62 24.40 10.83
N GLU A 12 5.22 23.73 9.86
CA GLU A 12 6.61 23.94 9.46
C GLU A 12 6.79 25.30 8.73
N GLU A 13 5.84 25.71 7.90
CA GLU A 13 5.84 27.02 7.26
C GLU A 13 5.74 28.16 8.28
N LEU A 14 4.97 27.96 9.37
CA LEU A 14 4.84 28.90 10.48
C LEU A 14 6.01 28.85 11.49
N ASN A 15 6.98 27.95 11.31
CA ASN A 15 8.08 27.66 12.26
C ASN A 15 7.58 27.34 13.68
N GLN A 16 6.38 26.79 13.81
CA GLN A 16 5.83 26.41 15.11
C GLN A 16 6.28 24.98 15.50
N LYS A 17 6.55 24.79 16.80
CA LYS A 17 6.82 23.46 17.34
C LYS A 17 5.52 22.68 17.44
N TYR A 18 5.51 21.48 16.85
CA TYR A 18 4.37 20.56 16.92
C TYR A 18 4.83 19.15 17.18
N LYS A 19 3.92 18.33 17.68
CA LYS A 19 4.12 16.89 17.85
C LYS A 19 2.88 16.17 17.33
N ILE A 20 3.07 15.24 16.40
CA ILE A 20 2.03 14.34 15.96
C ILE A 20 2.33 12.99 16.62
N ALA A 21 1.38 12.48 17.39
CA ALA A 21 1.48 11.20 18.06
C ALA A 21 0.45 10.23 17.46
N TYR A 22 0.81 8.97 17.44
CA TYR A 22 -0.10 7.89 17.09
C TYR A 22 -0.84 7.45 18.37
N ALA A 23 -2.16 7.37 18.30
CA ALA A 23 -3.01 6.93 19.42
C ALA A 23 -3.52 5.51 19.13
N PHE A 24 -2.84 4.49 19.67
CA PHE A 24 -3.22 3.09 19.41
C PHE A 24 -4.50 2.65 20.15
N ASN A 25 -4.94 3.42 21.14
CA ASN A 25 -6.19 3.12 21.85
C ASN A 25 -7.44 3.67 21.14
N ALA A 26 -7.26 4.46 20.06
CA ALA A 26 -8.34 5.02 19.29
C ALA A 26 -8.77 4.05 18.19
N ASN A 27 -9.65 3.10 18.52
CA ASN A 27 -10.13 2.10 17.58
C ASN A 27 -11.31 2.65 16.76
N CYS A 28 -11.26 2.43 15.47
CA CYS A 28 -12.34 2.75 14.54
C CYS A 28 -12.81 1.47 13.83
N TRP A 29 -14.07 1.14 14.01
CA TRP A 29 -14.69 0.00 13.33
C TRP A 29 -15.31 0.48 12.02
N THR A 30 -14.98 -0.19 10.94
CA THR A 30 -15.49 0.14 9.61
C THR A 30 -15.80 -1.12 8.81
N GLU A 31 -16.72 -1.00 7.86
CA GLU A 31 -16.99 -2.08 6.92
C GLU A 31 -15.82 -2.34 6.01
N VAL A 32 -15.49 -3.61 5.83
CA VAL A 32 -14.51 -4.06 4.84
C VAL A 32 -15.21 -4.43 3.53
N PRO A 33 -14.58 -4.22 2.37
CA PRO A 33 -15.14 -4.67 1.11
C PRO A 33 -15.24 -6.20 1.06
N GLU A 34 -16.45 -6.71 0.90
CA GLU A 34 -16.72 -8.14 0.77
C GLU A 34 -16.65 -8.62 -0.69
N GLU A 35 -16.85 -7.70 -1.65
CA GLU A 35 -16.86 -7.99 -3.08
C GLU A 35 -15.56 -7.57 -3.76
N TYR A 36 -15.14 -8.37 -4.73
CA TYR A 36 -13.92 -8.14 -5.50
C TYR A 36 -13.89 -6.77 -6.19
N ASP A 37 -14.98 -6.38 -6.84
CA ASP A 37 -15.06 -5.10 -7.56
C ASP A 37 -15.01 -3.91 -6.60
N PHE A 38 -15.58 -4.07 -5.41
CA PHE A 38 -15.54 -3.06 -4.38
C PHE A 38 -14.11 -2.87 -3.84
N LEU A 39 -13.41 -3.98 -3.56
CA LEU A 39 -12.02 -3.98 -3.15
C LEU A 39 -11.12 -3.32 -4.21
N LYS A 40 -11.32 -3.68 -5.49
CA LYS A 40 -10.59 -3.09 -6.63
C LYS A 40 -10.78 -1.57 -6.70
N LYS A 41 -12.04 -1.10 -6.67
CA LYS A 41 -12.37 0.33 -6.66
C LYS A 41 -11.73 1.05 -5.48
N GLN A 42 -11.76 0.44 -4.29
CA GLN A 42 -11.15 0.99 -3.08
C GLN A 42 -9.63 1.15 -3.23
N ARG A 43 -8.93 0.12 -3.74
CA ARG A 43 -7.47 0.13 -3.93
C ARG A 43 -7.03 1.16 -4.96
N ILE A 44 -7.74 1.24 -6.08
CA ILE A 44 -7.48 2.26 -7.11
C ILE A 44 -7.67 3.66 -6.54
N ARG A 45 -8.76 3.89 -5.79
CA ARG A 45 -9.03 5.19 -5.17
C ARG A 45 -7.95 5.59 -4.16
N TRP A 46 -7.49 4.65 -3.33
CA TRP A 46 -6.41 4.93 -2.37
C TRP A 46 -5.11 5.29 -3.08
N HIS A 47 -4.81 4.60 -4.16
CA HIS A 47 -3.61 4.88 -4.94
C HIS A 47 -3.68 6.25 -5.63
N ASN A 48 -4.80 6.59 -6.24
CA ASN A 48 -5.03 7.93 -6.82
C ASN A 48 -4.91 9.01 -5.74
N GLY A 49 -5.54 8.83 -4.58
CA GLY A 49 -5.42 9.79 -3.47
C GLY A 49 -3.98 9.96 -2.97
N LEU A 50 -3.17 8.91 -2.98
CA LEU A 50 -1.76 9.01 -2.66
C LEU A 50 -1.00 9.84 -3.69
N ILE A 51 -1.24 9.59 -4.98
CA ILE A 51 -0.62 10.35 -6.07
C ILE A 51 -0.99 11.82 -5.98
N ASP A 52 -2.27 12.13 -5.77
CA ASP A 52 -2.76 13.51 -5.64
C ASP A 52 -2.08 14.24 -4.48
N VAL A 53 -1.93 13.59 -3.33
CA VAL A 53 -1.21 14.16 -2.17
C VAL A 53 0.24 14.44 -2.50
N LEU A 54 0.94 13.53 -3.17
CA LEU A 54 2.33 13.72 -3.56
C LEU A 54 2.48 14.86 -4.57
N PHE A 55 1.59 14.94 -5.56
CA PHE A 55 1.59 16.03 -6.54
C PHE A 55 1.30 17.40 -5.90
N PHE A 56 0.31 17.46 -5.02
CA PHE A 56 -0.05 18.69 -4.33
C PHE A 56 1.09 19.20 -3.43
N HIS A 57 1.79 18.27 -2.78
CA HIS A 57 2.89 18.57 -1.89
C HIS A 57 4.29 18.34 -2.51
N LYS A 58 4.41 18.32 -3.84
CA LYS A 58 5.67 18.02 -4.54
C LYS A 58 6.89 18.86 -4.10
N LYS A 59 6.67 20.11 -3.65
CA LYS A 59 7.73 20.98 -3.13
C LYS A 59 8.35 20.50 -1.81
N MET A 60 7.68 19.56 -1.12
CA MET A 60 8.20 18.93 0.10
C MET A 60 9.15 17.77 -0.20
N ILE A 61 9.01 17.11 -1.37
CA ILE A 61 9.78 15.93 -1.74
C ILE A 61 11.25 16.30 -1.88
N PHE A 62 12.13 15.54 -1.22
CA PHE A 62 13.57 15.78 -1.12
C PHE A 62 13.97 17.15 -0.55
N ASN A 63 13.08 17.84 0.14
CA ASN A 63 13.33 19.16 0.70
C ASN A 63 13.73 19.07 2.19
N PRO A 64 14.99 19.43 2.56
CA PRO A 64 15.46 19.35 3.94
C PRO A 64 14.67 20.25 4.91
N LYS A 65 14.05 21.31 4.41
CA LYS A 65 13.22 22.22 5.21
C LYS A 65 12.08 21.48 5.93
N HIS A 66 11.57 20.40 5.32
CA HIS A 66 10.50 19.56 5.87
C HIS A 66 11.02 18.34 6.65
N ARG A 67 12.29 18.36 7.07
CA ARG A 67 12.92 17.35 7.93
C ARG A 67 12.62 15.92 7.45
N ILE A 68 12.24 15.03 8.38
CA ILE A 68 11.95 13.60 8.10
C ILE A 68 10.81 13.45 7.09
N THR A 69 9.78 14.31 7.12
CA THR A 69 8.66 14.23 6.18
C THR A 69 9.11 14.44 4.74
N GLY A 70 9.95 15.46 4.51
CA GLY A 70 10.43 15.78 3.16
C GLY A 70 11.56 14.85 2.67
N LEU A 71 12.45 14.41 3.56
CA LEU A 71 13.64 13.64 3.18
C LEU A 71 13.40 12.13 3.17
N VAL A 72 12.47 11.62 3.99
CA VAL A 72 12.25 10.19 4.14
C VAL A 72 10.83 9.81 3.74
N SER A 73 9.80 10.37 4.40
CA SER A 73 8.43 9.89 4.19
C SER A 73 7.90 10.12 2.78
N MET A 74 8.03 11.34 2.25
CA MET A 74 7.54 11.66 0.90
C MET A 74 8.31 10.91 -0.21
N PRO A 75 9.65 10.85 -0.19
CA PRO A 75 10.40 10.02 -1.13
C PRO A 75 10.08 8.53 -1.02
N TYR A 76 9.90 8.01 0.19
CA TYR A 76 9.49 6.62 0.41
C TYR A 76 8.17 6.30 -0.30
N PHE A 77 7.13 7.11 -0.06
CA PHE A 77 5.84 6.90 -0.71
C PHE A 77 5.92 7.07 -2.23
N LEU A 78 6.73 8.00 -2.73
CA LEU A 78 6.93 8.19 -4.16
C LEU A 78 7.59 6.95 -4.79
N ILE A 79 8.71 6.50 -4.23
CA ILE A 79 9.53 5.44 -4.83
C ILE A 79 8.85 4.08 -4.67
N PHE A 80 8.43 3.72 -3.45
CA PHE A 80 7.94 2.37 -3.16
C PHE A 80 6.44 2.19 -3.43
N GLU A 81 5.63 3.20 -3.15
CA GLU A 81 4.18 3.07 -3.29
C GLU A 81 3.67 3.54 -4.65
N VAL A 82 4.24 4.61 -5.21
CA VAL A 82 3.82 5.11 -6.52
C VAL A 82 4.61 4.44 -7.64
N ILE A 83 5.93 4.46 -7.63
CA ILE A 83 6.74 3.91 -8.73
C ILE A 83 6.88 2.38 -8.62
N GLY A 84 6.86 1.83 -7.40
CA GLY A 84 7.02 0.39 -7.15
C GLY A 84 6.17 -0.53 -8.04
N PRO A 85 4.83 -0.33 -8.14
CA PRO A 85 3.97 -1.15 -9.00
C PRO A 85 4.37 -1.15 -10.48
N VAL A 86 4.93 -0.05 -10.97
CA VAL A 86 5.42 0.04 -12.37
C VAL A 86 6.63 -0.86 -12.56
N PHE A 87 7.60 -0.82 -11.65
CA PHE A 87 8.75 -1.71 -11.68
C PHE A 87 8.38 -3.18 -11.53
N GLU A 88 7.38 -3.47 -10.69
CA GLU A 88 6.88 -4.84 -10.51
C GLU A 88 6.31 -5.40 -11.82
N ILE A 89 5.48 -4.63 -12.51
CA ILE A 89 4.93 -5.06 -13.81
C ILE A 89 6.01 -5.15 -14.87
N GLN A 90 6.94 -4.20 -14.91
CA GLN A 90 8.09 -4.28 -15.80
C GLN A 90 8.88 -5.57 -15.55
N GLY A 91 9.08 -5.96 -14.30
CA GLY A 91 9.71 -7.21 -13.92
C GLY A 91 8.98 -8.43 -14.50
N TYR A 92 7.65 -8.50 -14.38
CA TYR A 92 6.85 -9.58 -14.96
C TYR A 92 6.97 -9.63 -16.48
N ILE A 93 6.91 -8.49 -17.17
CA ILE A 93 7.09 -8.42 -18.63
C ILE A 93 8.47 -8.93 -19.02
N MET A 94 9.53 -8.52 -18.30
CA MET A 94 10.89 -8.96 -18.58
C MET A 94 11.09 -10.45 -18.38
N ILE A 95 10.47 -11.05 -17.34
CA ILE A 95 10.53 -12.51 -17.11
C ILE A 95 9.86 -13.25 -18.28
N VAL A 96 8.70 -12.80 -18.73
CA VAL A 96 7.98 -13.40 -19.86
C VAL A 96 8.80 -13.29 -21.16
N LEU A 97 9.38 -12.13 -21.43
CA LEU A 97 10.25 -11.92 -22.60
C LEU A 97 11.50 -12.80 -22.56
N ALA A 98 12.16 -12.88 -21.40
CA ALA A 98 13.33 -13.71 -21.22
C ALA A 98 13.04 -15.21 -21.38
N LEU A 99 11.81 -15.63 -20.99
CA LEU A 99 11.34 -17.00 -21.24
C LEU A 99 11.22 -17.27 -22.76
N PHE A 100 10.57 -16.38 -23.51
CA PHE A 100 10.41 -16.53 -24.97
C PHE A 100 11.74 -16.50 -25.74
N LEU A 101 12.71 -15.73 -25.25
CA LEU A 101 14.04 -15.60 -25.85
C LEU A 101 15.00 -16.72 -25.43
N GLY A 102 14.58 -17.63 -24.55
CA GLY A 102 15.44 -18.72 -24.05
C GLY A 102 16.62 -18.24 -23.20
N LEU A 103 16.54 -17.02 -22.66
CA LEU A 103 17.62 -16.41 -21.84
C LEU A 103 17.49 -16.75 -20.35
N LEU A 104 16.43 -17.42 -19.94
CA LEU A 104 16.18 -17.73 -18.53
C LEU A 104 17.05 -18.89 -18.03
N ASN A 105 17.85 -18.60 -17.02
CA ASN A 105 18.44 -19.64 -16.20
C ASN A 105 17.40 -20.09 -15.16
N THR A 106 16.88 -21.30 -15.31
CA THR A 106 15.80 -21.84 -14.45
C THR A 106 16.20 -21.90 -12.97
N GLN A 107 17.46 -22.19 -12.65
CA GLN A 107 17.93 -22.23 -11.26
C GLN A 107 17.89 -20.85 -10.61
N ILE A 108 18.39 -19.83 -11.32
CA ILE A 108 18.37 -18.44 -10.83
C ILE A 108 16.93 -17.97 -10.66
N MET A 109 16.05 -18.28 -11.60
CA MET A 109 14.63 -17.91 -11.53
C MET A 109 13.95 -18.50 -10.30
N ILE A 110 14.14 -19.81 -10.05
CA ILE A 110 13.57 -20.50 -8.88
C ILE A 110 14.11 -19.87 -7.58
N MET A 111 15.42 -19.63 -7.52
CA MET A 111 16.06 -19.03 -6.35
C MET A 111 15.49 -17.62 -6.06
N LEU A 112 15.37 -16.78 -7.07
CA LEU A 112 14.78 -15.43 -6.92
C LEU A 112 13.32 -15.50 -6.50
N PHE A 113 12.55 -16.44 -7.05
CA PHE A 113 11.16 -16.65 -6.67
C PHE A 113 11.02 -17.05 -5.20
N ILE A 114 11.81 -18.01 -4.73
CA ILE A 114 11.84 -18.44 -3.33
C ILE A 114 12.22 -17.26 -2.42
N VAL A 115 13.27 -16.52 -2.74
CA VAL A 115 13.71 -15.35 -1.95
C VAL A 115 12.60 -14.29 -1.88
N THR A 116 11.93 -14.02 -2.98
CA THR A 116 10.84 -13.03 -3.02
C THR A 116 9.67 -13.44 -2.12
N ILE A 117 9.27 -14.72 -2.17
CA ILE A 117 8.20 -15.25 -1.30
C ILE A 117 8.62 -15.17 0.17
N LEU A 118 9.83 -15.65 0.50
CA LEU A 118 10.33 -15.62 1.88
C LEU A 118 10.38 -14.20 2.44
N MET A 119 10.86 -13.23 1.66
CA MET A 119 10.87 -11.82 2.08
C MET A 119 9.46 -11.27 2.25
N GLY A 120 8.52 -11.61 1.37
CA GLY A 120 7.11 -11.25 1.52
C GLY A 120 6.51 -11.80 2.80
N VAL A 121 6.70 -13.08 3.07
CA VAL A 121 6.23 -13.74 4.30
C VAL A 121 6.86 -13.12 5.54
N LEU A 122 8.17 -12.87 5.55
CA LEU A 122 8.86 -12.23 6.67
C LEU A 122 8.30 -10.85 6.99
N ILE A 123 8.06 -10.02 5.97
CA ILE A 123 7.48 -8.69 6.15
C ILE A 123 6.06 -8.78 6.72
N SER A 124 5.22 -9.66 6.17
CA SER A 124 3.83 -9.84 6.64
C SER A 124 3.78 -10.38 8.06
N LEU A 125 4.61 -11.38 8.40
CA LEU A 125 4.70 -11.90 9.76
C LEU A 125 5.20 -10.85 10.74
N SER A 126 6.22 -10.07 10.37
CA SER A 126 6.73 -8.99 11.21
C SER A 126 5.64 -7.94 11.49
N SER A 127 4.83 -7.61 10.49
CA SER A 127 3.71 -6.68 10.62
C SER A 127 2.63 -7.21 11.57
N ILE A 128 2.28 -8.50 11.47
CA ILE A 128 1.31 -9.16 12.36
C ILE A 128 1.84 -9.17 13.80
N LEU A 129 3.11 -9.53 14.02
CA LEU A 129 3.70 -9.58 15.36
C LEU A 129 3.78 -8.20 16.01
N ILE A 130 4.12 -7.15 15.25
CA ILE A 130 4.14 -5.78 15.76
C ILE A 130 2.72 -5.35 16.12
N ALA A 131 1.73 -5.60 15.27
CA ALA A 131 0.34 -5.26 15.54
C ALA A 131 -0.18 -5.97 16.79
N GLU A 132 0.09 -7.27 16.94
CA GLU A 132 -0.36 -8.06 18.09
C GLU A 132 0.31 -7.61 19.39
N ASN A 133 1.60 -7.28 19.35
CA ASN A 133 2.31 -6.77 20.54
C ASN A 133 1.70 -5.47 21.08
N GLU A 134 1.18 -4.62 20.18
CA GLU A 134 0.55 -3.35 20.53
C GLU A 134 -0.91 -3.51 21.00
N THR A 135 -1.67 -4.40 20.38
CA THR A 135 -3.14 -4.44 20.52
C THR A 135 -3.68 -5.65 21.29
N LYS A 136 -3.01 -6.79 21.22
CA LYS A 136 -3.41 -8.06 21.88
C LYS A 136 -4.87 -8.47 21.63
N TYR A 137 -5.34 -8.31 20.38
CA TYR A 137 -6.75 -8.59 20.03
C TYR A 137 -7.00 -10.01 19.59
N PHE A 138 -5.97 -10.73 19.08
CA PHE A 138 -6.18 -11.98 18.39
C PHE A 138 -6.01 -13.20 19.28
N ASN A 139 -6.94 -14.14 19.16
CA ASN A 139 -6.80 -15.48 19.72
C ASN A 139 -5.78 -16.29 18.91
N LEU A 140 -5.22 -17.35 19.50
CA LEU A 140 -4.24 -18.23 18.83
C LEU A 140 -4.75 -18.76 17.49
N ARG A 141 -6.05 -19.08 17.39
CA ARG A 141 -6.68 -19.54 16.14
C ARG A 141 -6.68 -18.45 15.07
N GLU A 142 -7.07 -17.25 15.42
CA GLU A 142 -7.09 -16.08 14.52
C GLU A 142 -5.69 -15.73 14.04
N MET A 143 -4.73 -15.78 14.96
CA MET A 143 -3.31 -15.57 14.64
C MET A 143 -2.78 -16.61 13.66
N SER A 144 -3.14 -17.88 13.84
CA SER A 144 -2.78 -18.96 12.91
C SER A 144 -3.37 -18.73 11.52
N ILE A 145 -4.62 -18.26 11.45
CA ILE A 145 -5.29 -17.91 10.18
C ILE A 145 -4.56 -16.74 9.50
N LEU A 146 -4.21 -15.70 10.25
CA LEU A 146 -3.48 -14.54 9.70
C LEU A 146 -2.10 -14.95 9.16
N VAL A 147 -1.40 -15.83 9.87
CA VAL A 147 -0.10 -16.38 9.41
C VAL A 147 -0.27 -17.17 8.11
N LEU A 148 -1.29 -18.03 8.02
CA LEU A 148 -1.57 -18.76 6.77
C LEU A 148 -1.93 -17.81 5.63
N LEU A 149 -2.79 -16.82 5.88
CA LEU A 149 -3.15 -15.81 4.88
C LEU A 149 -1.95 -15.00 4.42
N SER A 150 -0.99 -14.69 5.31
CA SER A 150 0.24 -13.98 4.95
C SER A 150 1.12 -14.75 3.96
N ILE A 151 1.06 -16.07 4.01
CA ILE A 151 1.73 -16.93 3.03
C ILE A 151 0.97 -16.90 1.69
N PHE A 152 -0.35 -17.08 1.75
CA PHE A 152 -1.21 -17.12 0.56
C PHE A 152 -1.26 -15.80 -0.20
N GLU A 153 -1.16 -14.66 0.47
CA GLU A 153 -1.21 -13.35 -0.20
C GLU A 153 -0.08 -13.15 -1.22
N ASN A 154 1.05 -13.87 -1.08
CA ASN A 154 2.17 -13.81 -2.02
C ASN A 154 1.90 -14.56 -3.33
N PHE A 155 0.84 -15.41 -3.37
CA PHE A 155 0.47 -16.23 -4.54
C PHE A 155 -0.82 -15.71 -5.21
N GLY A 156 -0.79 -14.54 -5.79
CA GLY A 156 -1.91 -13.99 -6.56
C GLY A 156 -2.46 -12.67 -6.04
N PRO A 157 -2.98 -12.57 -4.80
CA PRO A 157 -3.59 -11.34 -4.31
C PRO A 157 -2.67 -10.11 -4.39
N ARG A 158 -1.41 -10.26 -4.04
CA ARG A 158 -0.41 -9.19 -4.10
C ARG A 158 -0.19 -8.70 -5.52
N GLN A 159 0.01 -9.63 -6.47
CA GLN A 159 0.18 -9.31 -7.88
C GLN A 159 -1.04 -8.61 -8.47
N LEU A 160 -2.22 -9.09 -8.06
CA LEU A 160 -3.50 -8.51 -8.49
C LEU A 160 -3.67 -7.06 -8.01
N ILE A 161 -3.34 -6.79 -6.75
CA ILE A 161 -3.36 -5.43 -6.19
C ILE A 161 -2.38 -4.52 -6.94
N SER A 162 -1.20 -5.03 -7.29
CA SER A 162 -0.20 -4.29 -8.07
C SER A 162 -0.74 -3.93 -9.46
N LEU A 163 -1.39 -4.88 -10.14
CA LEU A 163 -2.07 -4.63 -11.41
C LEU A 163 -3.19 -3.57 -11.29
N TRP A 164 -3.96 -3.58 -10.21
CA TRP A 164 -4.98 -2.55 -10.00
C TRP A 164 -4.39 -1.17 -9.75
N ARG A 165 -3.28 -1.10 -9.02
CA ARG A 165 -2.56 0.17 -8.80
C ARG A 165 -2.06 0.75 -10.12
N THR A 166 -1.63 -0.06 -11.08
CA THR A 166 -1.21 0.46 -12.39
C THR A 166 -2.37 0.93 -13.24
N THR A 167 -3.58 0.37 -13.10
CA THR A 167 -4.76 0.93 -13.78
C THR A 167 -5.09 2.35 -13.31
N ALA A 168 -4.66 2.73 -12.11
CA ALA A 168 -4.83 4.09 -11.61
C ALA A 168 -4.07 5.12 -12.46
N TYR A 169 -2.88 4.79 -12.98
CA TYR A 169 -2.11 5.70 -13.86
C TYR A 169 -2.83 5.96 -15.17
N ILE A 170 -3.48 4.94 -15.74
CA ILE A 170 -4.25 5.09 -16.99
C ILE A 170 -5.40 6.09 -16.77
N ARG A 171 -6.08 6.01 -15.62
CA ARG A 171 -7.15 6.95 -15.26
C ARG A 171 -6.65 8.38 -15.05
N LEU A 172 -5.47 8.54 -14.43
CA LEU A 172 -4.84 9.85 -14.27
C LEU A 172 -4.51 10.51 -15.62
N ILE A 173 -3.99 9.74 -16.57
CA ILE A 173 -3.68 10.22 -17.92
C ILE A 173 -4.98 10.55 -18.67
N ALA A 174 -6.02 9.74 -18.51
CA ALA A 174 -7.32 9.93 -19.16
C ALA A 174 -8.18 11.05 -18.53
N LYS A 175 -7.72 11.70 -17.42
CA LYS A 175 -8.47 12.73 -16.67
C LYS A 175 -9.90 12.31 -16.32
N SER A 176 -10.15 11.02 -16.12
CA SER A 176 -11.46 10.50 -15.77
C SER A 176 -11.73 10.76 -14.29
N GLU A 177 -12.28 11.90 -13.97
CA GLU A 177 -12.78 12.26 -12.64
C GLU A 177 -14.16 11.63 -12.41
N SER A 178 -14.24 10.39 -12.04
CA SER A 178 -15.46 9.88 -11.42
C SER A 178 -15.15 9.38 -10.01
N TRP A 179 -15.40 10.22 -9.03
CA TRP A 179 -15.57 9.80 -7.65
C TRP A 179 -16.87 9.00 -7.55
N GLU A 180 -16.84 7.75 -7.96
CA GLU A 180 -17.96 6.85 -7.70
C GLU A 180 -18.14 6.72 -6.18
N LYS A 181 -19.29 7.17 -5.69
CA LYS A 181 -19.70 6.93 -4.31
C LYS A 181 -19.86 5.42 -4.14
N LEU A 182 -19.07 4.83 -3.26
CA LEU A 182 -19.25 3.44 -2.88
C LEU A 182 -20.52 3.35 -2.05
N GLU A 183 -21.49 2.55 -2.49
CA GLU A 183 -22.69 2.24 -1.71
C GLU A 183 -22.28 1.45 -0.47
N ARG A 184 -22.66 1.96 0.70
CA ARG A 184 -22.44 1.29 1.97
C ARG A 184 -23.70 0.51 2.30
N LYS A 185 -23.58 -0.78 2.61
CA LYS A 185 -24.72 -1.62 3.01
C LYS A 185 -25.21 -1.31 4.42
N GLY A 186 -24.45 -0.57 5.21
CA GLY A 186 -24.72 -0.32 6.62
C GLY A 186 -24.42 -1.55 7.49
N PHE A 187 -24.33 -1.36 8.79
CA PHE A 187 -24.27 -2.49 9.71
C PHE A 187 -25.64 -3.16 9.71
N ALA A 188 -25.73 -4.42 9.24
CA ALA A 188 -26.93 -5.21 9.40
C ALA A 188 -27.25 -5.26 10.91
N ARG A 189 -28.43 -4.78 11.31
CA ARG A 189 -28.90 -5.00 12.67
C ARG A 189 -28.97 -6.52 12.83
N ALA A 190 -28.14 -7.07 13.72
CA ALA A 190 -28.31 -8.43 14.18
C ALA A 190 -29.67 -8.50 14.87
N ASN A 191 -30.64 -9.13 14.22
CA ASN A 191 -31.92 -9.52 14.83
C ASN A 191 -31.68 -10.72 15.72
#